data_21671a53c342d9712e50c8ee1b1af13f
#
_entry.id   21671a53c342d9712e50c8ee1b1af13f
#
_cell.length_a   1.000
_cell.length_b   1.000
_cell.length_c   1.000
_cell.angle_alpha   90.00
_cell.angle_beta   90.00
_cell.angle_gamma   90.00
#
_symmetry.space_group_name_H-M   'P 1'
#
loop_
_entity.id
_entity.type
_entity.pdbx_description
1 polymer ?
#
loop_
_entity_poly.entity_id
_entity_poly.type
_entity_poly.pdbx_seq_one_letter_code
_entity_poly.pdbx_strand_id
1 'polypeptide(L)'
;MKTSLSAFDLMAIASELSALAGRPIDKVYSANASLLIRVGGRDKSLIIASRNRVSITTRVPPNTEPSPLRQYIDGCRISGVLLPFFDRVLRMETDCGSLIIELLNPFNIALEREGIVKWVLHSYRSRDREIWPGKPYTPPPRLFRDPRFADSFIGVKRESLGRELGLGRDLASELCVRTDCGDPLMAWRELRSMIALAVLGPREPVIQVINGEPAFVSPIPFKSIGGELIRFNTFNEAVDEYFWRLEEREAASRAVESIKGEAAKLESSIREARESVARNLEAAQRYRRMGEAIMRNLYQLSEVINAARRLYAARDLSGLRELGSSNLTIKGFDPVKRLLSIIIDGESVELGLSESPGDAASRYFEAAKEAERKAKAAGETIKKLEEKLAQLNAEAETRETGFRDSVRIMYEKEWFERFKWFITLNNHGVLAGKNADQNEVIVKKYMRPRDLFFHADIPGAAATVLRASEVTPEEAIEVASFAASNSRLWSMGAMAGDVFYVEGSRVSKEAPAGEYIGRGSFMIYGERNWVHGVELGLGVGVRFDGNAARPVSAPPTAIKRLADIYVLISPGNVERGRAATMIRNKLVELDKRARTVLVEQLVELVPGPSRLIGEGRGEPMTWSEVKTIFNA
;
A
#
# COMPACT_ATOMS: atom_id res chain seq x y z
N MET A 1 -3.65 -14.24 -20.14
CA MET A 1 -2.74 -13.53 -19.22
C MET A 1 -2.04 -14.56 -18.35
N LYS A 2 -0.71 -14.47 -18.24
CA LYS A 2 0.13 -15.41 -17.47
C LYS A 2 0.05 -15.08 -15.98
N THR A 3 -0.34 -16.06 -15.15
CA THR A 3 -0.58 -15.85 -13.72
C THR A 3 0.55 -16.32 -12.81
N SER A 4 1.49 -17.11 -13.33
CA SER A 4 2.67 -17.59 -12.60
C SER A 4 3.79 -17.99 -13.56
N LEU A 5 5.03 -18.03 -13.05
CA LEU A 5 6.18 -18.53 -13.80
C LEU A 5 6.03 -20.04 -14.06
N SER A 6 6.43 -20.45 -15.27
CA SER A 6 6.55 -21.86 -15.69
C SER A 6 7.94 -22.42 -15.32
N ALA A 7 8.14 -23.73 -15.50
CA ALA A 7 9.46 -24.34 -15.33
C ALA A 7 10.50 -23.74 -16.31
N PHE A 8 10.09 -23.45 -17.55
CA PHE A 8 10.91 -22.78 -18.54
C PHE A 8 11.39 -21.39 -18.06
N ASP A 9 10.49 -20.60 -17.50
CA ASP A 9 10.84 -19.29 -16.94
C ASP A 9 11.79 -19.42 -15.76
N LEU A 10 11.52 -20.38 -14.86
CA LEU A 10 12.37 -20.59 -13.69
C LEU A 10 13.78 -21.05 -14.05
N MET A 11 13.98 -21.74 -15.17
CA MET A 11 15.34 -22.04 -15.66
C MET A 11 16.11 -20.75 -16.02
N ALA A 12 15.47 -19.81 -16.69
CA ALA A 12 16.07 -18.52 -17.01
C ALA A 12 16.34 -17.70 -15.74
N ILE A 13 15.39 -17.64 -14.81
CA ILE A 13 15.55 -16.98 -13.51
C ILE A 13 16.70 -17.61 -12.71
N ALA A 14 16.76 -18.94 -12.62
CA ALA A 14 17.84 -19.63 -11.91
C ALA A 14 19.22 -19.29 -12.48
N SER A 15 19.34 -19.22 -13.80
CA SER A 15 20.57 -18.80 -14.48
C SER A 15 21.00 -17.38 -14.09
N GLU A 16 20.06 -16.42 -14.04
CA GLU A 16 20.36 -15.05 -13.64
C GLU A 16 20.65 -14.92 -12.13
N LEU A 17 19.90 -15.63 -11.27
CA LEU A 17 20.15 -15.66 -9.83
C LEU A 17 21.47 -16.34 -9.47
N SER A 18 22.00 -17.23 -10.31
CA SER A 18 23.31 -17.86 -10.11
C SER A 18 24.46 -16.85 -10.11
N ALA A 19 24.29 -15.66 -10.69
CA ALA A 19 25.24 -14.56 -10.59
C ALA A 19 25.40 -14.02 -9.14
N LEU A 20 24.49 -14.40 -8.22
CA LEU A 20 24.58 -14.06 -6.80
C LEU A 20 25.42 -15.07 -6.00
N ALA A 21 25.97 -16.11 -6.62
CA ALA A 21 26.82 -17.08 -5.94
C ALA A 21 28.02 -16.39 -5.24
N GLY A 22 28.35 -16.86 -4.04
CA GLY A 22 29.37 -16.28 -3.17
C GLY A 22 28.88 -15.11 -2.31
N ARG A 23 27.73 -14.52 -2.59
CA ARG A 23 27.18 -13.38 -1.83
C ARG A 23 26.47 -13.85 -0.56
N PRO A 24 26.60 -13.11 0.56
CA PRO A 24 25.90 -13.44 1.80
C PRO A 24 24.42 -13.02 1.74
N ILE A 25 23.56 -13.77 2.41
CA ILE A 25 22.19 -13.36 2.71
C ILE A 25 22.24 -12.43 3.93
N ASP A 26 21.96 -11.16 3.74
CA ASP A 26 22.02 -10.16 4.82
C ASP A 26 20.83 -10.25 5.78
N LYS A 27 19.63 -10.29 5.21
CA LYS A 27 18.36 -10.25 5.96
C LYS A 27 17.24 -10.91 5.17
N VAL A 28 16.31 -11.52 5.89
CA VAL A 28 15.10 -12.11 5.31
C VAL A 28 13.86 -11.50 5.94
N TYR A 29 12.87 -11.20 5.13
CA TYR A 29 11.61 -10.60 5.54
C TYR A 29 10.43 -11.39 4.98
N SER A 30 9.30 -11.33 5.67
CA SER A 30 8.01 -11.83 5.19
C SER A 30 7.07 -10.67 4.92
N ALA A 31 6.31 -10.75 3.83
CA ALA A 31 5.27 -9.79 3.48
C ALA A 31 4.07 -10.56 2.90
N ASN A 32 2.97 -10.60 3.61
CA ASN A 32 1.84 -11.46 3.29
C ASN A 32 2.30 -12.93 3.10
N ALA A 33 1.99 -13.55 1.96
CA ALA A 33 2.45 -14.90 1.62
C ALA A 33 3.75 -14.91 0.78
N SER A 34 4.57 -13.86 0.87
CA SER A 34 5.84 -13.73 0.13
C SER A 34 7.03 -13.68 1.06
N LEU A 35 8.18 -14.13 0.57
CA LEU A 35 9.46 -14.01 1.25
C LEU A 35 10.35 -13.04 0.46
N LEU A 36 11.02 -12.13 1.18
CA LEU A 36 12.00 -11.23 0.61
C LEU A 36 13.36 -11.53 1.21
N ILE A 37 14.33 -11.82 0.35
CA ILE A 37 15.70 -12.18 0.74
C ILE A 37 16.62 -11.08 0.28
N ARG A 38 17.22 -10.34 1.22
CA ARG A 38 18.22 -9.34 0.91
C ARG A 38 19.60 -10.01 0.83
N VAL A 39 20.19 -9.93 -0.34
CA VAL A 39 21.52 -10.46 -0.62
C VAL A 39 22.53 -9.30 -0.58
N GLY A 40 23.57 -9.46 0.22
CA GLY A 40 24.59 -8.46 0.45
C GLY A 40 25.70 -8.46 -0.62
N GLY A 41 26.69 -7.61 -0.40
CA GLY A 41 27.83 -7.40 -1.29
C GLY A 41 27.97 -5.93 -1.73
N ARG A 42 28.73 -5.66 -2.80
CA ARG A 42 28.87 -4.29 -3.35
C ARG A 42 27.53 -3.78 -3.86
N ASP A 43 26.80 -4.62 -4.57
CA ASP A 43 25.48 -4.33 -5.12
C ASP A 43 24.45 -5.14 -4.34
N LYS A 44 23.68 -4.49 -3.47
CA LYS A 44 22.63 -5.16 -2.70
C LYS A 44 21.48 -5.53 -3.61
N SER A 45 21.12 -6.81 -3.63
CA SER A 45 19.98 -7.32 -4.37
C SER A 45 18.88 -7.77 -3.39
N LEU A 46 17.63 -7.58 -3.77
CA LEU A 46 16.46 -8.08 -3.05
C LEU A 46 15.76 -9.11 -3.93
N ILE A 47 15.66 -10.36 -3.46
CA ILE A 47 14.91 -11.41 -4.15
C ILE A 47 13.53 -11.49 -3.50
N ILE A 48 12.48 -11.47 -4.33
CA ILE A 48 11.12 -11.80 -3.91
C ILE A 48 10.77 -13.22 -4.36
N ALA A 49 10.20 -14.00 -3.43
CA ALA A 49 9.63 -15.32 -3.72
C ALA A 49 8.16 -15.32 -3.26
N SER A 50 7.24 -15.54 -4.18
CA SER A 50 5.81 -15.60 -3.94
C SER A 50 5.16 -16.74 -4.73
N ARG A 51 3.88 -16.96 -4.55
CA ARG A 51 3.14 -18.01 -5.28
C ARG A 51 3.24 -17.88 -6.82
N ASN A 52 3.52 -16.68 -7.31
CA ASN A 52 3.46 -16.36 -8.73
C ASN A 52 4.85 -16.28 -9.36
N ARG A 53 5.87 -15.87 -8.57
CA ARG A 53 7.20 -15.55 -9.09
C ARG A 53 8.34 -15.77 -8.10
N VAL A 54 9.52 -15.92 -8.65
CA VAL A 54 10.79 -15.64 -8.00
C VAL A 54 11.55 -14.69 -8.92
N SER A 55 12.02 -13.55 -8.40
CA SER A 55 12.80 -12.59 -9.17
C SER A 55 13.60 -11.66 -8.28
N ILE A 56 14.60 -10.98 -8.82
CA ILE A 56 15.19 -9.80 -8.21
C ILE A 56 14.15 -8.67 -8.32
N THR A 57 13.97 -7.90 -7.25
CA THR A 57 13.04 -6.77 -7.21
C THR A 57 13.70 -5.55 -6.60
N THR A 58 13.29 -4.38 -7.04
CA THR A 58 13.62 -3.10 -6.40
C THR A 58 12.48 -2.59 -5.51
N ARG A 59 11.36 -3.32 -5.46
CA ARG A 59 10.11 -2.94 -4.79
C ARG A 59 9.90 -3.77 -3.54
N VAL A 60 9.42 -3.13 -2.46
CA VAL A 60 9.11 -3.79 -1.19
C VAL A 60 7.61 -3.72 -0.95
N PRO A 61 6.93 -4.87 -0.79
CA PRO A 61 5.52 -4.90 -0.46
C PRO A 61 5.22 -4.20 0.88
N PRO A 62 4.00 -3.67 1.06
CA PRO A 62 3.57 -3.17 2.36
C PRO A 62 3.55 -4.28 3.42
N ASN A 63 3.57 -3.90 4.70
CA ASN A 63 3.54 -4.82 5.84
C ASN A 63 4.69 -5.86 5.81
N THR A 64 5.89 -5.41 5.42
CA THR A 64 7.09 -6.25 5.42
C THR A 64 7.67 -6.33 6.83
N GLU A 65 7.75 -7.53 7.40
CA GLU A 65 8.23 -7.81 8.74
C GLU A 65 9.45 -8.76 8.72
N PRO A 66 10.30 -8.77 9.76
CA PRO A 66 11.38 -9.75 9.87
C PRO A 66 10.85 -11.18 9.86
N SER A 67 11.38 -12.04 8.98
CA SER A 67 10.98 -13.44 8.88
C SER A 67 11.61 -14.30 9.99
N PRO A 68 10.90 -15.29 10.56
CA PRO A 68 11.49 -16.28 11.45
C PRO A 68 12.60 -17.11 10.80
N LEU A 69 12.64 -17.22 9.48
CA LEU A 69 13.70 -17.90 8.73
C LEU A 69 15.09 -17.30 8.99
N ARG A 70 15.17 -16.03 9.40
CA ARG A 70 16.42 -15.30 9.68
C ARG A 70 17.36 -16.05 10.62
N GLN A 71 16.84 -16.68 11.66
CA GLN A 71 17.64 -17.42 12.64
C GLN A 71 18.42 -18.59 12.05
N TYR A 72 18.07 -19.04 10.84
CA TYR A 72 18.68 -20.19 10.18
C TYR A 72 19.58 -19.80 9.00
N ILE A 73 19.36 -18.63 8.36
CA ILE A 73 19.96 -18.33 7.06
C ILE A 73 20.63 -16.95 6.98
N ASP A 74 20.43 -16.03 7.95
CA ASP A 74 21.11 -14.73 7.97
C ASP A 74 22.64 -14.97 8.04
N GLY A 75 23.39 -14.31 7.14
CA GLY A 75 24.85 -14.44 7.02
C GLY A 75 25.32 -15.58 6.12
N CYS A 76 24.46 -16.53 5.77
CA CYS A 76 24.82 -17.66 4.93
C CYS A 76 25.07 -17.22 3.49
N ARG A 77 26.01 -17.90 2.81
CA ARG A 77 26.42 -17.56 1.44
C ARG A 77 25.69 -18.45 0.44
N ILE A 78 25.18 -17.83 -0.62
CA ILE A 78 24.59 -18.55 -1.75
C ILE A 78 25.72 -19.27 -2.49
N SER A 79 25.58 -20.57 -2.72
CA SER A 79 26.52 -21.37 -3.52
C SER A 79 26.01 -21.63 -4.94
N GLY A 80 24.70 -21.60 -5.14
CA GLY A 80 24.10 -21.77 -6.47
C GLY A 80 22.58 -21.70 -6.43
N VAL A 81 21.98 -21.59 -7.61
CA VAL A 81 20.52 -21.64 -7.81
C VAL A 81 20.22 -22.55 -8.99
N LEU A 82 19.36 -23.53 -8.81
CA LEU A 82 19.10 -24.54 -9.83
C LEU A 82 17.63 -25.04 -9.79
N LEU A 83 17.20 -25.66 -10.91
CA LEU A 83 16.01 -26.48 -10.95
C LEU A 83 16.40 -27.96 -10.93
N PRO A 84 16.10 -28.71 -9.85
CA PRO A 84 16.45 -30.13 -9.77
C PRO A 84 15.83 -30.97 -10.89
N PHE A 85 14.63 -30.59 -11.32
CA PHE A 85 13.86 -31.18 -12.42
C PHE A 85 13.04 -30.11 -13.13
N PHE A 86 12.51 -30.44 -14.30
CA PHE A 86 11.72 -29.49 -15.10
C PHE A 86 10.32 -29.31 -14.52
N ASP A 87 10.25 -28.61 -13.38
CA ASP A 87 9.02 -28.29 -12.68
C ASP A 87 9.17 -26.90 -12.01
N ARG A 88 8.09 -26.41 -11.41
CA ARG A 88 8.06 -25.11 -10.74
C ARG A 88 8.63 -25.19 -9.31
N VAL A 89 9.79 -25.81 -9.17
CA VAL A 89 10.54 -25.92 -7.92
C VAL A 89 11.95 -25.40 -8.13
N LEU A 90 12.26 -24.30 -7.46
CA LEU A 90 13.59 -23.68 -7.47
C LEU A 90 14.32 -24.07 -6.18
N ARG A 91 15.60 -24.42 -6.29
CA ARG A 91 16.48 -24.71 -5.17
C ARG A 91 17.62 -23.72 -5.14
N MET A 92 17.72 -22.95 -4.06
CA MET A 92 18.83 -22.04 -3.77
C MET A 92 19.72 -22.72 -2.72
N GLU A 93 20.90 -23.11 -3.15
CA GLU A 93 21.90 -23.73 -2.30
C GLU A 93 22.66 -22.69 -1.50
N THR A 94 22.88 -22.93 -0.23
CA THR A 94 23.69 -22.10 0.65
C THR A 94 24.61 -22.96 1.51
N ASP A 95 25.63 -22.36 2.13
CA ASP A 95 26.50 -23.03 3.09
C ASP A 95 25.79 -23.42 4.41
N CYS A 96 24.54 -22.97 4.61
CA CYS A 96 23.72 -23.32 5.78
C CYS A 96 22.58 -24.31 5.47
N GLY A 97 22.45 -24.75 4.21
CA GLY A 97 21.36 -25.60 3.75
C GLY A 97 20.72 -25.09 2.48
N SER A 98 19.68 -25.75 2.00
CA SER A 98 19.02 -25.46 0.73
C SER A 98 17.66 -24.83 0.97
N LEU A 99 17.44 -23.64 0.41
CA LEU A 99 16.13 -23.01 0.40
C LEU A 99 15.37 -23.49 -0.85
N ILE A 100 14.28 -24.21 -0.63
CA ILE A 100 13.46 -24.83 -1.67
C ILE A 100 12.21 -23.98 -1.81
N ILE A 101 11.96 -23.45 -3.01
CA ILE A 101 10.84 -22.58 -3.34
C ILE A 101 9.93 -23.32 -4.31
N GLU A 102 8.74 -23.68 -3.88
CA GLU A 102 7.75 -24.44 -4.64
C GLU A 102 6.64 -23.50 -5.13
N LEU A 103 6.69 -23.10 -6.41
CA LEU A 103 5.61 -22.32 -7.06
C LEU A 103 4.45 -23.23 -7.48
N LEU A 104 4.04 -24.12 -6.58
CA LEU A 104 2.97 -25.09 -6.76
C LEU A 104 1.69 -24.62 -6.07
N ASN A 105 0.67 -25.46 -6.05
CA ASN A 105 -0.52 -25.24 -5.26
C ASN A 105 -0.67 -26.38 -4.23
N PRO A 106 -0.53 -26.09 -2.93
CA PRO A 106 -0.23 -24.78 -2.34
C PRO A 106 1.22 -24.32 -2.59
N PHE A 107 1.42 -22.98 -2.65
CA PHE A 107 2.76 -22.37 -2.66
C PHE A 107 3.44 -22.62 -1.33
N ASN A 108 4.75 -22.97 -1.38
CA ASN A 108 5.52 -23.17 -0.16
C ASN A 108 6.99 -22.83 -0.33
N ILE A 109 7.65 -22.57 0.80
CA ILE A 109 9.09 -22.39 0.89
C ILE A 109 9.57 -23.21 2.08
N ALA A 110 10.59 -24.04 1.88
CA ALA A 110 11.18 -24.86 2.93
C ALA A 110 12.70 -24.64 2.98
N LEU A 111 13.27 -24.59 4.17
CA LEU A 111 14.71 -24.71 4.38
C LEU A 111 15.04 -26.16 4.76
N GLU A 112 15.81 -26.81 3.94
CA GLU A 112 16.31 -28.17 4.14
C GLU A 112 17.79 -28.11 4.51
N ARG A 113 18.19 -28.91 5.50
CA ARG A 113 19.58 -29.17 5.86
C ARG A 113 19.76 -30.65 6.13
N GLU A 114 20.69 -31.29 5.46
CA GLU A 114 20.99 -32.73 5.61
C GLU A 114 19.73 -33.63 5.39
N GLY A 115 18.92 -33.28 4.39
CA GLY A 115 17.69 -34.00 4.07
C GLY A 115 16.48 -33.66 4.97
N ILE A 116 16.67 -32.89 6.05
CA ILE A 116 15.62 -32.59 7.03
C ILE A 116 15.15 -31.14 6.92
N VAL A 117 13.85 -30.96 6.89
CA VAL A 117 13.21 -29.62 6.91
C VAL A 117 13.49 -28.95 8.26
N LYS A 118 14.18 -27.82 8.26
CA LYS A 118 14.44 -27.01 9.46
C LYS A 118 13.40 -25.92 9.66
N TRP A 119 12.89 -25.38 8.57
CA TRP A 119 11.86 -24.35 8.56
C TRP A 119 10.98 -24.49 7.32
N VAL A 120 9.73 -24.08 7.42
CA VAL A 120 8.78 -24.07 6.32
C VAL A 120 7.83 -22.88 6.47
N LEU A 121 7.42 -22.30 5.33
CA LEU A 121 6.47 -21.18 5.32
C LEU A 121 5.08 -21.66 5.79
N HIS A 122 4.62 -22.80 5.26
CA HIS A 122 3.37 -23.45 5.63
C HIS A 122 3.58 -24.95 5.82
N SER A 123 3.39 -25.42 7.04
CA SER A 123 3.35 -26.86 7.29
C SER A 123 2.07 -27.44 6.71
N TYR A 124 2.17 -28.52 5.92
CA TYR A 124 0.99 -29.18 5.38
C TYR A 124 1.20 -30.68 5.22
N ARG A 125 0.09 -31.40 5.15
CA ARG A 125 0.03 -32.83 4.87
C ARG A 125 -0.98 -33.07 3.73
N SER A 126 -0.57 -33.80 2.74
CA SER A 126 -1.42 -34.32 1.68
C SER A 126 -1.42 -35.85 1.67
N ARG A 127 -2.14 -36.46 0.73
CA ARG A 127 -2.14 -37.91 0.55
C ARG A 127 -0.74 -38.46 0.22
N ASP A 128 0.04 -37.70 -0.54
CA ASP A 128 1.27 -38.20 -1.17
C ASP A 128 2.54 -37.66 -0.51
N ARG A 129 2.43 -36.60 0.32
CA ARG A 129 3.59 -35.98 0.98
C ARG A 129 3.23 -35.17 2.20
N GLU A 130 4.20 -35.10 3.12
CA GLU A 130 4.14 -34.27 4.32
C GLU A 130 5.35 -33.31 4.31
N ILE A 131 5.13 -32.01 4.55
CA ILE A 131 6.19 -31.03 4.75
C ILE A 131 6.04 -30.41 6.12
N TRP A 132 6.96 -30.74 7.01
CA TRP A 132 6.92 -30.35 8.42
C TRP A 132 8.33 -30.19 8.99
N PRO A 133 8.61 -29.19 9.84
CA PRO A 133 9.90 -29.08 10.53
C PRO A 133 10.25 -30.37 11.29
N GLY A 134 11.50 -30.82 11.15
CA GLY A 134 12.00 -32.08 11.75
C GLY A 134 11.74 -33.34 10.93
N LYS A 135 11.00 -33.26 9.81
CA LYS A 135 10.76 -34.38 8.90
C LYS A 135 11.70 -34.32 7.69
N PRO A 136 11.97 -35.45 7.01
CA PRO A 136 12.67 -35.44 5.73
C PRO A 136 11.91 -34.62 4.70
N TYR A 137 12.65 -33.85 3.88
CA TYR A 137 12.04 -33.17 2.74
C TYR A 137 11.66 -34.18 1.66
N THR A 138 10.39 -34.25 1.33
CA THR A 138 9.87 -35.06 0.22
C THR A 138 9.52 -34.14 -0.96
N PRO A 139 10.19 -34.27 -2.12
CA PRO A 139 9.85 -33.48 -3.29
C PRO A 139 8.44 -33.79 -3.81
N PRO A 140 7.82 -32.87 -4.59
CA PRO A 140 6.55 -33.15 -5.20
C PRO A 140 6.61 -34.38 -6.13
N PRO A 141 5.50 -35.14 -6.24
CA PRO A 141 5.46 -36.31 -7.13
C PRO A 141 5.64 -35.88 -8.58
N ARG A 142 6.49 -36.60 -9.31
CA ARG A 142 6.70 -36.35 -10.74
C ARG A 142 5.53 -36.94 -11.54
N LEU A 143 4.73 -36.05 -12.10
CA LEU A 143 3.53 -36.40 -12.87
C LEU A 143 3.77 -36.45 -14.38
N PHE A 144 4.98 -36.09 -14.84
CA PHE A 144 5.34 -35.97 -16.24
C PHE A 144 6.79 -36.42 -16.49
N ARG A 145 7.10 -36.72 -17.75
CA ARG A 145 8.45 -37.04 -18.21
C ARG A 145 9.27 -35.77 -18.33
N ASP A 146 10.54 -35.81 -17.97
CA ASP A 146 11.44 -34.64 -18.05
C ASP A 146 11.76 -34.30 -19.52
N PRO A 147 11.32 -33.16 -20.04
CA PRO A 147 11.49 -32.81 -21.46
C PRO A 147 12.93 -32.43 -21.82
N ARG A 148 13.84 -32.38 -20.88
CA ARG A 148 15.27 -32.15 -21.13
C ARG A 148 15.94 -33.37 -21.81
N PHE A 149 15.32 -34.54 -21.78
CA PHE A 149 15.81 -35.76 -22.39
C PHE A 149 15.03 -36.12 -23.65
N ALA A 150 15.74 -36.55 -24.70
CA ALA A 150 15.14 -36.91 -25.99
C ALA A 150 14.09 -38.05 -25.88
N ASP A 151 14.38 -39.07 -25.09
CA ASP A 151 13.54 -40.23 -24.88
C ASP A 151 12.16 -39.88 -24.29
N SER A 152 12.07 -38.75 -23.57
CA SER A 152 10.81 -38.29 -23.01
C SER A 152 9.76 -37.94 -24.08
N PHE A 153 10.16 -37.62 -25.29
CA PHE A 153 9.26 -37.28 -26.41
C PHE A 153 8.72 -38.48 -27.15
N ILE A 154 9.34 -39.66 -27.01
CA ILE A 154 8.95 -40.86 -27.73
C ILE A 154 7.53 -41.27 -27.35
N GLY A 155 6.63 -41.39 -28.36
CA GLY A 155 5.24 -41.79 -28.19
C GLY A 155 4.32 -40.71 -27.62
N VAL A 156 4.80 -39.47 -27.39
CA VAL A 156 3.96 -38.37 -26.94
C VAL A 156 3.27 -37.73 -28.12
N LYS A 157 1.95 -37.61 -28.03
CA LYS A 157 1.13 -36.94 -29.05
C LYS A 157 1.19 -35.43 -28.93
N ARG A 158 1.02 -34.71 -30.04
CA ARG A 158 0.99 -33.26 -30.10
C ARG A 158 0.05 -32.64 -29.06
N GLU A 159 -1.15 -33.19 -28.89
CA GLU A 159 -2.17 -32.69 -27.98
C GLU A 159 -1.84 -32.92 -26.50
N SER A 160 -0.92 -33.84 -26.20
CA SER A 160 -0.53 -34.21 -24.84
C SER A 160 0.84 -33.65 -24.41
N LEU A 161 1.60 -32.98 -25.30
CA LEU A 161 2.90 -32.39 -25.01
C LEU A 161 2.91 -31.55 -23.73
N GLY A 162 1.94 -30.66 -23.56
CA GLY A 162 1.84 -29.81 -22.39
C GLY A 162 1.69 -30.56 -21.07
N ARG A 163 0.96 -31.69 -21.09
CA ARG A 163 0.66 -32.51 -19.92
C ARG A 163 1.71 -33.57 -19.64
N GLU A 164 2.05 -34.37 -20.67
CA GLU A 164 2.95 -35.50 -20.49
C GLU A 164 4.41 -35.07 -20.25
N LEU A 165 4.81 -33.92 -20.78
CA LEU A 165 6.16 -33.34 -20.63
C LEU A 165 6.21 -32.16 -19.66
N GLY A 166 5.12 -31.80 -19.00
CA GLY A 166 5.10 -30.69 -18.06
C GLY A 166 5.35 -29.31 -18.70
N LEU A 167 5.23 -29.18 -20.04
CA LEU A 167 5.50 -27.92 -20.74
C LEU A 167 4.44 -26.84 -20.47
N GLY A 168 3.24 -27.25 -20.06
CA GLY A 168 2.09 -26.35 -20.00
C GLY A 168 1.57 -26.01 -21.40
N ARG A 169 0.48 -25.20 -21.44
CA ARG A 169 -0.17 -24.85 -22.70
C ARG A 169 0.71 -23.94 -23.56
N ASP A 170 1.22 -22.87 -22.96
CA ASP A 170 1.87 -21.80 -23.72
C ASP A 170 3.18 -22.27 -24.38
N LEU A 171 4.04 -22.98 -23.62
CA LEU A 171 5.29 -23.50 -24.16
C LEU A 171 5.05 -24.62 -25.18
N ALA A 172 4.05 -25.48 -24.96
CA ALA A 172 3.66 -26.52 -25.94
C ALA A 172 3.13 -25.90 -27.25
N SER A 173 2.31 -24.86 -27.15
CA SER A 173 1.82 -24.11 -28.32
C SER A 173 2.97 -23.42 -29.07
N GLU A 174 3.87 -22.78 -28.34
CA GLU A 174 5.04 -22.11 -28.93
C GLU A 174 5.96 -23.09 -29.64
N LEU A 175 6.20 -24.24 -29.02
CA LEU A 175 6.98 -25.31 -29.63
C LEU A 175 6.37 -25.76 -30.97
N CYS A 176 5.04 -25.92 -31.02
CA CYS A 176 4.33 -26.36 -32.23
C CYS A 176 4.15 -25.25 -33.30
N VAL A 177 4.37 -23.98 -32.94
CA VAL A 177 4.46 -22.88 -33.91
C VAL A 177 5.85 -22.79 -34.52
N ARG A 178 6.88 -23.19 -33.77
CA ARG A 178 8.29 -23.12 -34.22
C ARG A 178 8.71 -24.35 -35.05
N THR A 179 8.08 -25.51 -34.81
CA THR A 179 8.47 -26.77 -35.46
C THR A 179 7.26 -27.68 -35.68
N ASP A 180 7.43 -28.71 -36.47
CA ASP A 180 6.45 -29.79 -36.55
C ASP A 180 6.52 -30.65 -35.28
N CYS A 181 5.51 -30.52 -34.44
CA CYS A 181 5.38 -31.30 -33.21
C CYS A 181 4.98 -32.78 -33.46
N GLY A 182 4.76 -33.18 -34.68
CA GLY A 182 4.56 -34.60 -35.06
C GLY A 182 5.84 -35.42 -35.04
N ASP A 183 7.01 -34.75 -35.21
CA ASP A 183 8.32 -35.39 -35.09
C ASP A 183 8.91 -35.17 -33.69
N PRO A 184 9.02 -36.21 -32.83
CA PRO A 184 9.56 -36.11 -31.48
C PRO A 184 10.97 -35.55 -31.41
N LEU A 185 11.82 -35.91 -32.37
CA LEU A 185 13.23 -35.45 -32.36
C LEU A 185 13.33 -33.98 -32.73
N MET A 186 12.56 -33.50 -33.68
CA MET A 186 12.50 -32.11 -34.08
C MET A 186 11.94 -31.25 -32.91
N ALA A 187 10.85 -31.71 -32.29
CA ALA A 187 10.28 -31.03 -31.12
C ALA A 187 11.27 -30.94 -29.95
N TRP A 188 11.98 -32.01 -29.64
CA TRP A 188 13.00 -32.00 -28.61
C TRP A 188 14.16 -31.06 -28.95
N ARG A 189 14.67 -31.09 -30.20
CA ARG A 189 15.77 -30.20 -30.64
C ARG A 189 15.37 -28.73 -30.52
N GLU A 190 14.15 -28.38 -30.93
CA GLU A 190 13.68 -27.00 -30.83
C GLU A 190 13.52 -26.56 -29.36
N LEU A 191 12.90 -27.40 -28.52
CA LEU A 191 12.80 -27.09 -27.08
C LEU A 191 14.18 -26.89 -26.45
N ARG A 192 15.16 -27.72 -26.81
CA ARG A 192 16.53 -27.60 -26.34
C ARG A 192 17.19 -26.30 -26.81
N SER A 193 16.92 -25.87 -28.04
CA SER A 193 17.34 -24.57 -28.57
C SER A 193 16.71 -23.42 -27.78
N MET A 194 15.41 -23.46 -27.53
CA MET A 194 14.71 -22.46 -26.73
C MET A 194 15.27 -22.38 -25.30
N ILE A 195 15.53 -23.52 -24.65
CA ILE A 195 16.15 -23.58 -23.34
C ILE A 195 17.56 -22.97 -23.36
N ALA A 196 18.39 -23.29 -24.38
CA ALA A 196 19.72 -22.74 -24.51
C ALA A 196 19.69 -21.20 -24.64
N LEU A 197 18.80 -20.66 -25.46
CA LEU A 197 18.60 -19.20 -25.57
C LEU A 197 18.14 -18.59 -24.23
N ALA A 198 17.22 -19.21 -23.54
CA ALA A 198 16.69 -18.71 -22.28
C ALA A 198 17.72 -18.76 -21.13
N VAL A 199 18.62 -19.76 -21.11
CA VAL A 199 19.56 -20.00 -20.01
C VAL A 199 20.95 -19.42 -20.29
N LEU A 200 21.46 -19.65 -21.49
CA LEU A 200 22.83 -19.29 -21.87
C LEU A 200 22.89 -17.98 -22.66
N GLY A 201 21.79 -17.58 -23.32
CA GLY A 201 21.71 -16.38 -24.15
C GLY A 201 22.13 -16.61 -25.62
N PRO A 202 21.99 -15.58 -26.48
CA PRO A 202 21.45 -14.25 -26.14
C PRO A 202 19.94 -14.29 -25.86
N ARG A 203 19.57 -13.78 -24.68
CA ARG A 203 18.16 -13.65 -24.27
C ARG A 203 17.54 -12.41 -24.91
N GLU A 204 16.27 -12.47 -25.19
CA GLU A 204 15.44 -11.31 -25.52
C GLU A 204 14.25 -11.26 -24.55
N PRO A 205 14.45 -10.87 -23.28
CA PRO A 205 13.37 -10.87 -22.31
C PRO A 205 12.30 -9.87 -22.69
N VAL A 206 11.04 -10.31 -22.67
CA VAL A 206 9.92 -9.48 -23.13
C VAL A 206 8.70 -9.60 -22.23
N ILE A 207 7.93 -8.50 -22.18
CA ILE A 207 6.52 -8.52 -21.87
C ILE A 207 5.77 -8.38 -23.19
N GLN A 208 4.87 -9.30 -23.48
CA GLN A 208 3.97 -9.26 -24.63
C GLN A 208 2.67 -8.61 -24.23
N VAL A 209 2.30 -7.56 -24.93
CA VAL A 209 1.14 -6.70 -24.65
C VAL A 209 0.06 -6.98 -25.69
N ILE A 210 -1.15 -7.28 -25.23
CA ILE A 210 -2.33 -7.51 -26.09
C ILE A 210 -3.39 -6.50 -25.68
N ASN A 211 -3.93 -5.77 -26.64
CA ASN A 211 -4.94 -4.73 -26.40
C ASN A 211 -4.51 -3.67 -25.34
N GLY A 212 -3.23 -3.29 -25.34
CA GLY A 212 -2.67 -2.34 -24.39
C GLY A 212 -2.38 -2.89 -22.98
N GLU A 213 -2.67 -4.18 -22.73
CA GLU A 213 -2.49 -4.81 -21.43
C GLU A 213 -1.37 -5.86 -21.45
N PRO A 214 -0.52 -5.94 -20.39
CA PRO A 214 0.48 -6.98 -20.26
C PRO A 214 -0.18 -8.35 -20.16
N ALA A 215 0.03 -9.19 -21.18
CA ALA A 215 -0.61 -10.50 -21.27
C ALA A 215 0.34 -11.65 -20.91
N PHE A 216 1.63 -11.52 -21.25
CA PHE A 216 2.60 -12.61 -21.13
C PHE A 216 4.00 -12.07 -20.85
N VAL A 217 4.80 -12.78 -20.06
CA VAL A 217 6.21 -12.51 -19.82
C VAL A 217 7.03 -13.76 -20.10
N SER A 218 8.16 -13.61 -20.77
CA SER A 218 9.02 -14.75 -21.15
C SER A 218 10.49 -14.30 -21.40
N PRO A 219 11.46 -15.23 -21.24
CA PRO A 219 12.87 -14.93 -21.49
C PRO A 219 13.22 -14.78 -22.98
N ILE A 220 12.32 -15.21 -23.86
CA ILE A 220 12.40 -15.05 -25.33
C ILE A 220 10.97 -14.78 -25.87
N PRO A 221 10.83 -14.03 -26.98
CA PRO A 221 9.51 -13.78 -27.55
C PRO A 221 8.78 -15.06 -27.98
N PHE A 222 7.49 -15.20 -27.65
CA PHE A 222 6.64 -16.30 -28.10
C PHE A 222 5.81 -15.86 -29.30
N LYS A 223 6.01 -16.53 -30.45
CA LYS A 223 5.24 -16.29 -31.68
C LYS A 223 3.78 -16.69 -31.53
N SER A 224 3.51 -17.72 -30.73
CA SER A 224 2.15 -18.23 -30.46
C SER A 224 1.27 -17.25 -29.67
N ILE A 225 1.88 -16.29 -28.96
CA ILE A 225 1.18 -15.29 -28.14
C ILE A 225 0.89 -14.03 -28.97
N GLY A 226 1.87 -13.59 -29.78
CA GLY A 226 1.77 -12.35 -30.55
C GLY A 226 1.77 -11.08 -29.67
N GLY A 227 1.24 -9.97 -30.22
CA GLY A 227 1.15 -8.69 -29.54
C GLY A 227 2.39 -7.81 -29.67
N GLU A 228 2.34 -6.64 -29.01
CA GLU A 228 3.46 -5.70 -28.93
C GLU A 228 4.51 -6.19 -27.92
N LEU A 229 5.79 -5.98 -28.23
CA LEU A 229 6.91 -6.44 -27.40
C LEU A 229 7.54 -5.26 -26.64
N ILE A 230 7.49 -5.31 -25.30
CA ILE A 230 8.30 -4.47 -24.43
C ILE A 230 9.55 -5.28 -24.05
N ARG A 231 10.74 -4.82 -24.46
CA ARG A 231 12.00 -5.52 -24.23
C ARG A 231 12.69 -5.03 -22.97
N PHE A 232 13.42 -5.94 -22.30
CA PHE A 232 14.16 -5.69 -21.07
C PHE A 232 15.61 -6.18 -21.22
N ASN A 233 16.51 -5.66 -20.38
CA ASN A 233 17.91 -6.09 -20.37
C ASN A 233 18.06 -7.47 -19.71
N THR A 234 17.29 -7.74 -18.66
CA THR A 234 17.29 -9.01 -17.94
C THR A 234 15.88 -9.59 -17.83
N PHE A 235 15.80 -10.90 -17.70
CA PHE A 235 14.50 -11.53 -17.50
C PHE A 235 13.92 -11.25 -16.09
N ASN A 236 14.78 -11.07 -15.09
CA ASN A 236 14.38 -10.61 -13.76
C ASN A 236 13.63 -9.28 -13.81
N GLU A 237 14.13 -8.28 -14.58
CA GLU A 237 13.45 -7.00 -14.77
C GLU A 237 12.08 -7.16 -15.42
N ALA A 238 11.98 -7.98 -16.48
CA ALA A 238 10.71 -8.25 -17.14
C ALA A 238 9.69 -8.92 -16.20
N VAL A 239 10.14 -9.91 -15.42
CA VAL A 239 9.31 -10.63 -14.45
C VAL A 239 8.86 -9.70 -13.32
N ASP A 240 9.78 -8.89 -12.77
CA ASP A 240 9.44 -7.96 -11.69
C ASP A 240 8.38 -6.95 -12.15
N GLU A 241 8.59 -6.32 -13.31
CA GLU A 241 7.63 -5.35 -13.86
C GLU A 241 6.27 -5.98 -14.19
N TYR A 242 6.26 -7.18 -14.81
CA TYR A 242 5.04 -7.87 -15.18
C TYR A 242 4.17 -8.22 -13.97
N PHE A 243 4.77 -8.87 -12.96
CA PHE A 243 4.01 -9.33 -11.80
C PHE A 243 3.62 -8.18 -10.87
N TRP A 244 4.41 -7.11 -10.78
CA TRP A 244 3.98 -5.91 -10.07
C TRP A 244 2.76 -5.26 -10.69
N ARG A 245 2.71 -5.12 -12.00
CA ARG A 245 1.50 -4.62 -12.70
C ARG A 245 0.28 -5.52 -12.46
N LEU A 246 0.50 -6.83 -12.45
CA LEU A 246 -0.55 -7.80 -12.15
C LEU A 246 -1.06 -7.66 -10.71
N GLU A 247 -0.16 -7.58 -9.75
CA GLU A 247 -0.45 -7.42 -8.33
C GLU A 247 -1.16 -6.08 -8.04
N GLU A 248 -0.73 -4.99 -8.68
CA GLU A 248 -1.40 -3.69 -8.61
C GLU A 248 -2.85 -3.78 -9.09
N ARG A 249 -3.06 -4.43 -10.22
CA ARG A 249 -4.41 -4.63 -10.79
C ARG A 249 -5.30 -5.49 -9.88
N GLU A 250 -4.77 -6.59 -9.36
CA GLU A 250 -5.52 -7.45 -8.43
C GLU A 250 -5.85 -6.74 -7.12
N ALA A 251 -4.94 -5.91 -6.62
CA ALA A 251 -5.16 -5.13 -5.41
C ALA A 251 -6.22 -4.03 -5.62
N ALA A 252 -6.15 -3.31 -6.76
CA ALA A 252 -7.17 -2.34 -7.15
C ALA A 252 -8.55 -2.99 -7.31
N SER A 253 -8.62 -4.13 -7.99
CA SER A 253 -9.87 -4.88 -8.17
C SER A 253 -10.48 -5.31 -6.84
N ARG A 254 -9.68 -5.88 -5.92
CA ARG A 254 -10.15 -6.28 -4.57
C ARG A 254 -10.61 -5.10 -3.74
N ALA A 255 -9.92 -3.97 -3.81
CA ALA A 255 -10.32 -2.75 -3.12
C ALA A 255 -11.67 -2.22 -3.62
N VAL A 256 -11.86 -2.19 -4.94
CA VAL A 256 -13.13 -1.80 -5.56
C VAL A 256 -14.26 -2.78 -5.20
N GLU A 257 -14.00 -4.07 -5.19
CA GLU A 257 -14.99 -5.10 -4.83
C GLU A 257 -15.43 -4.99 -3.37
N SER A 258 -14.48 -4.72 -2.45
CA SER A 258 -14.78 -4.45 -1.03
C SER A 258 -15.70 -3.24 -0.87
N ILE A 259 -15.40 -2.13 -1.56
CA ILE A 259 -16.21 -0.90 -1.51
C ILE A 259 -17.59 -1.14 -2.12
N LYS A 260 -17.69 -1.86 -3.25
CA LYS A 260 -18.99 -2.23 -3.84
C LYS A 260 -19.83 -3.07 -2.87
N GLY A 261 -19.21 -3.97 -2.11
CA GLY A 261 -19.87 -4.76 -1.08
C GLY A 261 -20.44 -3.89 0.07
N GLU A 262 -19.68 -2.87 0.51
CA GLU A 262 -20.17 -1.91 1.52
C GLU A 262 -21.25 -0.98 0.95
N ALA A 263 -21.08 -0.50 -0.27
CA ALA A 263 -22.08 0.34 -0.96
C ALA A 263 -23.42 -0.39 -1.10
N ALA A 264 -23.41 -1.64 -1.52
CA ALA A 264 -24.61 -2.47 -1.65
C ALA A 264 -25.37 -2.67 -0.32
N LYS A 265 -24.64 -2.78 0.81
CA LYS A 265 -25.27 -2.84 2.14
C LYS A 265 -25.94 -1.52 2.52
N LEU A 266 -25.29 -0.39 2.23
CA LEU A 266 -25.84 0.93 2.48
C LEU A 266 -27.08 1.19 1.61
N GLU A 267 -27.06 0.81 0.34
CA GLU A 267 -28.21 0.90 -0.57
C GLU A 267 -29.40 0.08 -0.07
N SER A 268 -29.16 -1.14 0.46
CA SER A 268 -30.21 -1.93 1.09
C SER A 268 -30.82 -1.22 2.31
N SER A 269 -29.96 -0.66 3.17
CA SER A 269 -30.41 0.08 4.36
C SER A 269 -31.19 1.36 4.00
N ILE A 270 -30.78 2.07 2.96
CA ILE A 270 -31.50 3.24 2.44
C ILE A 270 -32.87 2.82 1.91
N ARG A 271 -32.98 1.72 1.18
CA ARG A 271 -34.26 1.20 0.68
C ARG A 271 -35.22 0.83 1.81
N GLU A 272 -34.72 0.10 2.81
CA GLU A 272 -35.53 -0.27 4.00
C GLU A 272 -36.02 0.98 4.77
N ALA A 273 -35.13 1.98 4.93
CA ALA A 273 -35.50 3.23 5.57
C ALA A 273 -36.56 4.02 4.77
N ARG A 274 -36.45 4.06 3.43
CA ARG A 274 -37.46 4.68 2.55
C ARG A 274 -38.81 4.00 2.66
N GLU A 275 -38.84 2.68 2.69
CA GLU A 275 -40.06 1.91 2.92
C GLU A 275 -40.66 2.20 4.31
N SER A 276 -39.81 2.35 5.34
CA SER A 276 -40.26 2.72 6.68
C SER A 276 -40.85 4.13 6.70
N VAL A 277 -40.26 5.10 6.00
CA VAL A 277 -40.83 6.44 5.83
C VAL A 277 -42.19 6.38 5.19
N ALA A 278 -42.35 5.63 4.09
CA ALA A 278 -43.62 5.48 3.38
C ALA A 278 -44.72 4.89 4.29
N ARG A 279 -44.42 3.79 4.97
CA ARG A 279 -45.36 3.14 5.92
C ARG A 279 -45.78 4.07 7.05
N ASN A 280 -44.85 4.83 7.63
CA ASN A 280 -45.16 5.75 8.72
C ASN A 280 -45.97 6.96 8.25
N LEU A 281 -45.72 7.50 7.06
CA LEU A 281 -46.51 8.58 6.48
C LEU A 281 -47.97 8.12 6.17
N GLU A 282 -48.11 6.93 5.60
CA GLU A 282 -49.42 6.34 5.34
C GLU A 282 -50.20 6.11 6.65
N ALA A 283 -49.54 5.57 7.68
CA ALA A 283 -50.13 5.39 9.01
C ALA A 283 -50.53 6.73 9.62
N ALA A 284 -49.70 7.76 9.51
CA ALA A 284 -50.01 9.10 10.02
C ALA A 284 -51.26 9.70 9.36
N GLN A 285 -51.36 9.59 8.03
CA GLN A 285 -52.53 10.05 7.29
C GLN A 285 -53.78 9.27 7.69
N ARG A 286 -53.68 7.95 7.85
CA ARG A 286 -54.77 7.10 8.29
C ARG A 286 -55.26 7.50 9.70
N TYR A 287 -54.33 7.64 10.66
CA TYR A 287 -54.70 8.05 12.01
C TYR A 287 -55.32 9.45 12.05
N ARG A 288 -54.85 10.38 11.22
CA ARG A 288 -55.43 11.71 11.10
C ARG A 288 -56.89 11.65 10.60
N ARG A 289 -57.13 10.88 9.51
CA ARG A 289 -58.52 10.68 9.01
C ARG A 289 -59.42 10.04 10.06
N MET A 290 -58.94 9.07 10.84
CA MET A 290 -59.67 8.44 11.93
C MET A 290 -60.03 9.46 13.03
N GLY A 291 -59.07 10.29 13.45
CA GLY A 291 -59.32 11.37 14.43
C GLY A 291 -60.34 12.39 13.92
N GLU A 292 -60.23 12.81 12.66
CA GLU A 292 -61.17 13.75 12.02
C GLU A 292 -62.58 13.17 11.89
N ALA A 293 -62.70 11.88 11.54
CA ALA A 293 -63.96 11.18 11.46
C ALA A 293 -64.65 11.15 12.85
N ILE A 294 -63.93 10.88 13.92
CA ILE A 294 -64.41 10.94 15.28
C ILE A 294 -64.84 12.36 15.63
N MET A 295 -64.02 13.37 15.33
CA MET A 295 -64.38 14.78 15.67
C MET A 295 -65.61 15.29 14.95
N ARG A 296 -65.81 14.93 13.69
CA ARG A 296 -66.99 15.31 12.92
C ARG A 296 -68.28 14.69 13.48
N ASN A 297 -68.17 13.53 14.14
CA ASN A 297 -69.30 12.75 14.59
C ASN A 297 -69.40 12.62 16.14
N LEU A 298 -68.79 13.57 16.88
CA LEU A 298 -68.70 13.55 18.36
C LEU A 298 -70.01 13.28 19.08
N TYR A 299 -71.08 13.98 18.67
CA TYR A 299 -72.40 13.83 19.32
C TYR A 299 -72.92 12.41 19.14
N GLN A 300 -72.98 11.90 17.93
CA GLN A 300 -73.47 10.55 17.62
C GLN A 300 -72.65 9.46 18.33
N LEU A 301 -71.30 9.61 18.32
CA LEU A 301 -70.40 8.67 19.01
C LEU A 301 -70.62 8.71 20.54
N SER A 302 -70.92 9.90 21.12
CA SER A 302 -71.17 10.02 22.52
C SER A 302 -72.46 9.29 22.91
N GLU A 303 -73.51 9.38 22.08
CA GLU A 303 -74.75 8.62 22.29
C GLU A 303 -74.50 7.11 22.19
N VAL A 304 -73.81 6.65 21.17
CA VAL A 304 -73.45 5.23 20.95
C VAL A 304 -72.62 4.67 22.10
N ILE A 305 -71.61 5.40 22.54
CA ILE A 305 -70.75 4.98 23.67
C ILE A 305 -71.55 4.90 24.97
N ASN A 306 -72.41 5.86 25.21
CA ASN A 306 -73.30 5.85 26.42
C ASN A 306 -74.33 4.70 26.38
N ALA A 307 -74.83 4.38 25.19
CA ALA A 307 -75.71 3.21 25.01
C ALA A 307 -74.87 1.90 25.18
N ALA A 308 -73.68 1.82 24.62
CA ALA A 308 -72.82 0.68 24.77
C ALA A 308 -72.36 0.43 26.22
N ARG A 309 -72.12 1.49 27.01
CA ARG A 309 -71.85 1.39 28.46
C ARG A 309 -73.05 0.79 29.24
N ARG A 310 -74.27 1.20 28.91
CA ARG A 310 -75.50 0.67 29.54
C ARG A 310 -75.67 -0.81 29.21
N LEU A 311 -75.54 -1.21 27.95
CA LEU A 311 -75.68 -2.60 27.51
C LEU A 311 -74.62 -3.48 28.12
N TYR A 312 -73.40 -3.01 28.16
CA TYR A 312 -72.24 -3.73 28.77
C TYR A 312 -72.49 -3.95 30.28
N ALA A 313 -72.96 -2.94 31.01
CA ALA A 313 -73.31 -3.05 32.41
C ALA A 313 -74.49 -4.04 32.65
N ALA A 314 -75.46 -4.12 31.72
CA ALA A 314 -76.53 -5.07 31.69
C ALA A 314 -76.14 -6.49 31.23
N ARG A 315 -74.91 -6.71 30.84
CA ARG A 315 -74.35 -7.94 30.24
C ARG A 315 -75.04 -8.35 28.92
N ASP A 316 -75.67 -7.43 28.23
CA ASP A 316 -76.27 -7.64 26.91
C ASP A 316 -75.25 -7.37 25.80
N LEU A 317 -74.49 -8.41 25.48
CA LEU A 317 -73.47 -8.34 24.42
C LEU A 317 -74.04 -8.44 23.00
N SER A 318 -75.29 -8.93 22.87
CA SER A 318 -76.00 -9.01 21.58
C SER A 318 -76.47 -7.62 21.15
N GLY A 319 -77.10 -6.86 22.07
CA GLY A 319 -77.49 -5.49 21.81
C GLY A 319 -76.37 -4.54 21.43
N LEU A 320 -75.10 -4.83 21.86
CA LEU A 320 -73.95 -4.05 21.45
C LEU A 320 -73.66 -4.12 19.93
N ARG A 321 -74.05 -5.20 19.28
CA ARG A 321 -73.82 -5.36 17.82
C ARG A 321 -74.88 -4.70 16.97
N GLU A 322 -76.03 -4.43 17.58
CA GLU A 322 -77.21 -3.80 16.92
C GLU A 322 -77.18 -2.27 17.04
N LEU A 323 -76.26 -1.73 17.86
CA LEU A 323 -76.10 -0.28 17.97
C LEU A 323 -75.47 0.24 16.64
N GLY A 324 -76.27 0.99 15.89
CA GLY A 324 -75.81 1.60 14.62
C GLY A 324 -76.78 2.72 14.20
N SER A 325 -76.35 3.56 13.28
CA SER A 325 -77.17 4.58 12.59
C SER A 325 -76.79 4.62 11.10
N SER A 326 -77.47 5.42 10.30
CA SER A 326 -77.28 5.48 8.85
C SER A 326 -75.80 5.73 8.40
N ASN A 327 -75.00 6.38 9.23
CA ASN A 327 -73.59 6.71 8.92
C ASN A 327 -72.57 6.03 9.85
N LEU A 328 -73.07 5.14 10.78
CA LEU A 328 -72.22 4.50 11.78
C LEU A 328 -72.57 3.01 11.89
N THR A 329 -71.58 2.14 11.61
CA THR A 329 -71.74 0.69 11.67
C THR A 329 -70.79 0.11 12.72
N ILE A 330 -71.33 -0.64 13.67
CA ILE A 330 -70.50 -1.37 14.65
C ILE A 330 -70.03 -2.65 14.01
N LYS A 331 -68.68 -2.77 13.88
CA LYS A 331 -68.03 -3.93 13.33
C LYS A 331 -67.84 -5.06 14.35
N GLY A 332 -67.65 -4.69 15.62
CA GLY A 332 -67.43 -5.66 16.68
C GLY A 332 -67.10 -5.02 18.01
N PHE A 333 -67.13 -5.84 19.07
CA PHE A 333 -66.77 -5.46 20.42
C PHE A 333 -65.73 -6.47 20.98
N ASP A 334 -64.65 -5.98 21.51
CA ASP A 334 -63.65 -6.77 22.26
C ASP A 334 -63.93 -6.64 23.76
N PRO A 335 -64.50 -7.70 24.41
CA PRO A 335 -64.89 -7.62 25.81
C PRO A 335 -63.71 -7.59 26.78
N VAL A 336 -62.57 -8.09 26.37
CA VAL A 336 -61.32 -8.11 27.19
C VAL A 336 -60.72 -6.72 27.26
N LYS A 337 -60.54 -6.09 26.11
CA LYS A 337 -60.01 -4.72 25.99
C LYS A 337 -61.07 -3.64 26.21
N ARG A 338 -62.32 -3.99 26.23
CA ARG A 338 -63.52 -3.09 26.31
C ARG A 338 -63.49 -2.04 25.19
N LEU A 339 -63.15 -2.50 23.96
CA LEU A 339 -63.03 -1.67 22.77
C LEU A 339 -64.18 -1.96 21.81
N LEU A 340 -64.82 -0.90 21.36
CA LEU A 340 -65.83 -0.94 20.33
C LEU A 340 -65.22 -0.55 18.98
N SER A 341 -65.24 -1.45 18.02
CA SER A 341 -64.79 -1.19 16.65
C SER A 341 -65.99 -0.66 15.82
N ILE A 342 -65.78 0.52 15.26
CA ILE A 342 -66.84 1.27 14.56
C ILE A 342 -66.31 1.68 13.18
N ILE A 343 -67.13 1.56 12.14
CA ILE A 343 -66.93 2.21 10.87
C ILE A 343 -67.72 3.51 10.85
N ILE A 344 -67.04 4.64 10.65
CA ILE A 344 -67.60 5.96 10.55
C ILE A 344 -66.90 6.76 9.46
N ASP A 345 -67.65 7.38 8.55
CA ASP A 345 -67.21 8.09 7.38
C ASP A 345 -66.22 7.24 6.53
N GLY A 346 -66.40 5.92 6.51
CA GLY A 346 -65.50 4.97 5.80
C GLY A 346 -64.21 4.59 6.56
N GLU A 347 -63.93 5.21 7.70
CA GLU A 347 -62.77 4.89 8.54
C GLU A 347 -63.13 3.92 9.67
N SER A 348 -62.29 2.91 9.91
CA SER A 348 -62.49 1.96 11.01
C SER A 348 -61.78 2.46 12.25
N VAL A 349 -62.53 2.86 13.25
CA VAL A 349 -62.03 3.42 14.53
C VAL A 349 -62.34 2.49 15.69
N GLU A 350 -61.48 2.51 16.70
CA GLU A 350 -61.68 1.80 17.97
C GLU A 350 -61.86 2.80 19.09
N LEU A 351 -62.95 2.63 19.84
CA LEU A 351 -63.35 3.49 20.96
C LEU A 351 -63.44 2.65 22.23
N GLY A 352 -62.72 3.08 23.27
CA GLY A 352 -62.82 2.46 24.59
C GLY A 352 -64.12 2.81 25.32
N LEU A 353 -64.72 1.86 25.98
CA LEU A 353 -65.92 2.16 26.79
C LEU A 353 -65.62 3.12 27.94
N SER A 354 -64.42 3.29 28.40
CA SER A 354 -64.02 4.18 29.50
C SER A 354 -63.56 5.57 29.02
N GLU A 355 -63.30 5.75 27.73
CA GLU A 355 -62.82 7.02 27.15
C GLU A 355 -63.97 7.81 26.53
N SER A 356 -63.90 9.13 26.46
CA SER A 356 -64.78 9.94 25.65
C SER A 356 -64.41 9.88 24.17
N PRO A 357 -65.36 10.13 23.23
CA PRO A 357 -64.94 10.24 21.81
C PRO A 357 -63.90 11.32 21.55
N GLY A 358 -63.87 12.41 22.32
CA GLY A 358 -62.83 13.44 22.24
C GLY A 358 -61.45 12.93 22.66
N ASP A 359 -61.41 12.12 23.73
CA ASP A 359 -60.11 11.47 24.14
C ASP A 359 -59.64 10.48 23.10
N ALA A 360 -60.56 9.70 22.52
CA ALA A 360 -60.22 8.78 21.41
C ALA A 360 -59.69 9.52 20.19
N ALA A 361 -60.34 10.65 19.81
CA ALA A 361 -59.81 11.48 18.70
C ALA A 361 -58.39 12.01 19.01
N SER A 362 -58.19 12.50 20.25
CA SER A 362 -56.88 12.97 20.69
C SER A 362 -55.80 11.87 20.60
N ARG A 363 -56.14 10.65 21.02
CA ARG A 363 -55.28 9.47 20.91
C ARG A 363 -54.87 9.18 19.44
N TYR A 364 -55.79 9.29 18.49
CA TYR A 364 -55.51 9.12 17.08
C TYR A 364 -54.65 10.26 16.52
N PHE A 365 -54.88 11.51 16.92
CA PHE A 365 -54.01 12.62 16.53
C PHE A 365 -52.59 12.50 17.10
N GLU A 366 -52.46 12.06 18.36
CA GLU A 366 -51.13 11.79 18.93
C GLU A 366 -50.43 10.62 18.21
N ALA A 367 -51.15 9.55 17.84
CA ALA A 367 -50.62 8.45 17.03
C ALA A 367 -50.16 8.93 15.64
N ALA A 368 -50.90 9.84 14.99
CA ALA A 368 -50.53 10.45 13.74
C ALA A 368 -49.23 11.26 13.88
N LYS A 369 -49.14 12.10 14.91
CA LYS A 369 -47.95 12.91 15.19
C LYS A 369 -46.72 12.06 15.50
N GLU A 370 -46.88 10.96 16.23
CA GLU A 370 -45.81 10.02 16.51
C GLU A 370 -45.31 9.30 15.24
N ALA A 371 -46.21 8.91 14.34
CA ALA A 371 -45.87 8.33 13.05
C ALA A 371 -45.12 9.34 12.14
N GLU A 372 -45.58 10.61 12.11
CA GLU A 372 -44.87 11.68 11.42
C GLU A 372 -43.44 11.90 11.97
N ARG A 373 -43.31 11.88 13.31
CA ARG A 373 -42.00 11.99 13.96
C ARG A 373 -41.04 10.84 13.56
N LYS A 374 -41.57 9.61 13.53
CA LYS A 374 -40.79 8.43 13.06
C LYS A 374 -40.40 8.55 11.61
N ALA A 375 -41.28 8.99 10.74
CA ALA A 375 -40.98 9.23 9.34
C ALA A 375 -39.88 10.28 9.15
N LYS A 376 -39.96 11.40 9.90
CA LYS A 376 -38.93 12.45 9.87
C LYS A 376 -37.57 11.94 10.33
N ALA A 377 -37.49 11.22 11.44
CA ALA A 377 -36.25 10.65 11.97
C ALA A 377 -35.65 9.65 10.98
N ALA A 378 -36.43 8.80 10.34
CA ALA A 378 -35.98 7.91 9.28
C ALA A 378 -35.48 8.67 8.05
N GLY A 379 -36.13 9.79 7.68
CA GLY A 379 -35.65 10.67 6.60
C GLY A 379 -34.32 11.33 6.89
N GLU A 380 -34.03 11.73 8.12
CA GLU A 380 -32.73 12.23 8.54
C GLU A 380 -31.64 11.13 8.47
N THR A 381 -32.03 9.90 8.81
CA THR A 381 -31.14 8.75 8.69
C THR A 381 -30.77 8.47 7.22
N ILE A 382 -31.75 8.53 6.31
CA ILE A 382 -31.52 8.38 4.86
C ILE A 382 -30.47 9.36 4.37
N LYS A 383 -30.59 10.65 4.72
CA LYS A 383 -29.60 11.67 4.32
C LYS A 383 -28.19 11.31 4.75
N LYS A 384 -28.00 10.89 6.00
CA LYS A 384 -26.68 10.47 6.51
C LYS A 384 -26.12 9.24 5.78
N LEU A 385 -26.98 8.29 5.44
CA LEU A 385 -26.57 7.10 4.69
C LEU A 385 -26.21 7.44 3.23
N GLU A 386 -26.96 8.35 2.59
CA GLU A 386 -26.66 8.83 1.23
C GLU A 386 -25.34 9.62 1.17
N GLU A 387 -25.05 10.48 2.15
CA GLU A 387 -23.77 11.17 2.27
C GLU A 387 -22.61 10.18 2.42
N LYS A 388 -22.78 9.14 3.26
CA LYS A 388 -21.79 8.09 3.43
C LYS A 388 -21.60 7.27 2.16
N LEU A 389 -22.65 6.96 1.43
CA LEU A 389 -22.60 6.26 0.14
C LEU A 389 -21.84 7.09 -0.91
N ALA A 390 -22.10 8.39 -0.97
CA ALA A 390 -21.39 9.30 -1.87
C ALA A 390 -19.89 9.37 -1.54
N GLN A 391 -19.51 9.41 -0.26
CA GLN A 391 -18.12 9.35 0.18
C GLN A 391 -17.43 8.04 -0.23
N LEU A 392 -18.09 6.89 -0.03
CA LEU A 392 -17.54 5.59 -0.44
C LEU A 392 -17.35 5.47 -1.96
N ASN A 393 -18.28 6.00 -2.75
CA ASN A 393 -18.16 6.00 -4.21
C ASN A 393 -16.99 6.90 -4.68
N ALA A 394 -16.80 8.07 -4.07
CA ALA A 394 -15.65 8.93 -4.34
C ALA A 394 -14.32 8.28 -3.89
N GLU A 395 -14.34 7.52 -2.80
CA GLU A 395 -13.17 6.76 -2.33
C GLU A 395 -12.82 5.60 -3.26
N ALA A 396 -13.81 4.97 -3.92
CA ALA A 396 -13.61 3.92 -4.92
C ALA A 396 -12.80 4.43 -6.12
N GLU A 397 -13.09 5.62 -6.62
CA GLU A 397 -12.36 6.26 -7.73
C GLU A 397 -10.91 6.59 -7.37
N THR A 398 -10.64 6.93 -6.10
CA THR A 398 -9.30 7.26 -5.63
C THR A 398 -8.47 6.03 -5.28
N ARG A 399 -9.05 4.89 -4.93
CA ARG A 399 -8.33 3.67 -4.51
C ARG A 399 -7.77 2.83 -5.65
N GLU A 400 -8.16 3.03 -6.89
CA GLU A 400 -7.44 2.43 -8.05
C GLU A 400 -5.95 2.80 -8.07
N THR A 401 -5.58 3.89 -7.39
CA THR A 401 -4.19 4.38 -7.29
C THR A 401 -3.47 3.98 -6.00
N GLY A 402 -4.19 3.53 -4.97
CA GLY A 402 -3.67 3.41 -3.61
C GLY A 402 -2.63 2.31 -3.40
N PHE A 403 -2.59 1.26 -4.22
CA PHE A 403 -1.57 0.23 -4.12
C PHE A 403 -0.20 0.71 -4.62
N ARG A 404 -0.17 1.52 -5.69
CA ARG A 404 1.07 2.17 -6.16
C ARG A 404 1.71 3.03 -5.07
N ASP A 405 0.88 3.68 -4.25
CA ASP A 405 1.34 4.54 -3.16
C ASP A 405 1.96 3.77 -1.99
N SER A 406 1.66 2.48 -1.85
CA SER A 406 2.17 1.61 -0.78
C SER A 406 3.45 0.85 -1.15
N VAL A 407 3.88 0.88 -2.40
CA VAL A 407 5.06 0.16 -2.88
C VAL A 407 6.30 1.04 -2.81
N ARG A 408 7.24 0.65 -1.96
CA ARG A 408 8.53 1.31 -1.84
C ARG A 408 9.48 0.84 -2.95
N ILE A 409 9.91 1.74 -3.84
CA ILE A 409 11.00 1.45 -4.79
C ILE A 409 12.31 1.54 -4.03
N MET A 410 13.03 0.42 -3.94
CA MET A 410 14.39 0.40 -3.44
C MET A 410 15.34 0.79 -4.58
N TYR A 411 16.05 1.89 -4.39
CA TYR A 411 17.22 2.26 -5.19
C TYR A 411 18.47 2.14 -4.34
N GLU A 412 19.57 1.90 -4.99
CA GLU A 412 20.85 1.88 -4.29
C GLU A 412 21.19 3.29 -3.79
N LYS A 413 21.34 3.41 -2.45
CA LYS A 413 21.74 4.67 -1.84
C LYS A 413 23.25 4.81 -1.96
N GLU A 414 23.69 5.93 -2.50
CA GLU A 414 25.09 6.31 -2.44
C GLU A 414 25.54 6.54 -0.99
N TRP A 415 26.82 6.48 -0.75
CA TRP A 415 27.37 6.58 0.60
C TRP A 415 26.98 7.88 1.32
N PHE A 416 26.83 8.99 0.58
CA PHE A 416 26.48 10.30 1.13
C PHE A 416 24.96 10.40 1.46
N GLU A 417 24.08 9.66 0.80
CA GLU A 417 22.63 9.69 1.05
C GLU A 417 22.24 9.17 2.45
N ARG A 418 23.16 8.56 3.20
CA ARG A 418 22.96 8.22 4.62
C ARG A 418 22.86 9.43 5.52
N PHE A 419 23.49 10.56 5.11
CA PHE A 419 23.49 11.86 5.78
C PHE A 419 22.40 12.76 5.20
N LYS A 420 22.22 13.95 5.75
CA LYS A 420 21.61 15.07 5.04
C LYS A 420 22.66 15.64 4.10
N TRP A 421 22.29 15.96 2.89
CA TRP A 421 23.25 16.38 1.88
C TRP A 421 22.64 17.33 0.87
N PHE A 422 23.43 18.18 0.30
CA PHE A 422 23.09 18.95 -0.90
C PHE A 422 24.38 19.35 -1.65
N ILE A 423 24.21 20.01 -2.79
CA ILE A 423 25.31 20.57 -3.60
C ILE A 423 25.07 22.07 -3.70
N THR A 424 26.08 22.87 -3.37
CA THR A 424 26.04 24.32 -3.44
C THR A 424 25.97 24.82 -4.88
N LEU A 425 25.64 26.09 -5.07
CA LEU A 425 25.66 26.73 -6.40
C LEU A 425 27.06 26.71 -7.03
N ASN A 426 28.12 26.62 -6.22
CA ASN A 426 29.51 26.50 -6.68
C ASN A 426 29.95 25.04 -6.94
N ASN A 427 29.04 24.07 -6.95
CA ASN A 427 29.29 22.64 -7.16
C ASN A 427 30.14 21.98 -6.05
N HIS A 428 30.08 22.47 -4.82
CA HIS A 428 30.69 21.79 -3.68
C HIS A 428 29.66 20.93 -2.93
N GLY A 429 30.09 19.75 -2.51
CA GLY A 429 29.25 18.82 -1.74
C GLY A 429 29.16 19.25 -0.28
N VAL A 430 27.96 19.22 0.29
CA VAL A 430 27.69 19.47 1.70
C VAL A 430 27.10 18.24 2.37
N LEU A 431 27.61 17.88 3.54
CA LEU A 431 27.14 16.79 4.38
C LEU A 431 26.72 17.31 5.75
N ALA A 432 25.59 16.85 6.28
CA ALA A 432 25.17 17.16 7.65
C ALA A 432 24.62 15.92 8.38
N GLY A 433 24.96 15.76 9.65
CA GLY A 433 24.52 14.61 10.44
C GLY A 433 23.04 14.70 10.82
N LYS A 434 22.36 13.56 10.80
CA LYS A 434 20.96 13.42 11.28
C LYS A 434 20.87 13.26 12.80
N ASN A 435 21.96 12.87 13.44
CA ASN A 435 22.07 12.62 14.90
C ASN A 435 23.54 12.67 15.35
N ALA A 436 23.77 12.56 16.66
CA ALA A 436 25.09 12.62 17.28
C ALA A 436 26.09 11.60 16.70
N ASP A 437 25.66 10.36 16.41
CA ASP A 437 26.52 9.33 15.84
C ASP A 437 26.98 9.69 14.42
N GLN A 438 26.08 10.20 13.61
CA GLN A 438 26.41 10.66 12.26
C GLN A 438 27.28 11.90 12.26
N ASN A 439 27.08 12.83 13.22
CA ASN A 439 27.99 13.96 13.41
C ASN A 439 29.45 13.47 13.63
N GLU A 440 29.63 12.48 14.51
CA GLU A 440 30.97 11.91 14.74
C GLU A 440 31.54 11.20 13.49
N VAL A 441 30.69 10.44 12.78
CA VAL A 441 31.13 9.74 11.58
C VAL A 441 31.56 10.72 10.48
N ILE A 442 30.80 11.81 10.28
CA ILE A 442 31.16 12.86 9.31
C ILE A 442 32.51 13.46 9.65
N VAL A 443 32.70 13.93 10.88
CA VAL A 443 33.94 14.63 11.30
C VAL A 443 35.13 13.69 11.29
N LYS A 444 35.00 12.44 11.81
CA LYS A 444 36.12 11.51 11.91
C LYS A 444 36.51 10.84 10.59
N LYS A 445 35.54 10.60 9.69
CA LYS A 445 35.74 9.73 8.54
C LYS A 445 35.65 10.44 7.20
N TYR A 446 34.86 11.48 7.09
CA TYR A 446 34.54 12.12 5.81
C TYR A 446 35.02 13.55 5.67
N MET A 447 35.25 14.28 6.78
CA MET A 447 35.80 15.63 6.79
C MET A 447 37.31 15.58 6.58
N ARG A 448 37.80 16.37 5.64
CA ARG A 448 39.23 16.56 5.38
C ARG A 448 39.76 17.77 6.18
N PRO A 449 41.05 17.87 6.46
CA PRO A 449 41.63 18.99 7.22
C PRO A 449 41.31 20.38 6.64
N ARG A 450 41.21 20.49 5.31
CA ARG A 450 40.91 21.74 4.59
C ARG A 450 39.42 21.99 4.32
N ASP A 451 38.56 21.02 4.61
CA ASP A 451 37.10 21.22 4.47
C ASP A 451 36.63 22.25 5.50
N LEU A 452 35.49 22.90 5.24
CA LEU A 452 34.94 23.89 6.18
C LEU A 452 33.81 23.25 7.00
N PHE A 453 33.95 23.38 8.33
CA PHE A 453 32.98 22.89 9.30
C PHE A 453 32.06 24.03 9.73
N PHE A 454 30.76 23.87 9.47
CA PHE A 454 29.69 24.81 9.85
C PHE A 454 28.89 24.25 11.03
N HIS A 455 28.50 25.12 11.96
CA HIS A 455 27.66 24.76 13.10
C HIS A 455 26.77 25.94 13.52
N ALA A 456 25.48 25.71 13.66
CA ALA A 456 24.59 26.73 14.23
C ALA A 456 24.92 26.99 15.71
N ASP A 457 24.81 28.23 16.14
CA ASP A 457 25.16 28.64 17.51
C ASP A 457 24.07 28.23 18.51
N ILE A 458 23.83 26.92 18.55
CA ILE A 458 22.88 26.31 19.49
C ILE A 458 23.35 24.88 19.85
N PRO A 459 23.23 24.45 21.11
CA PRO A 459 23.58 23.09 21.51
C PRO A 459 22.79 22.04 20.76
N GLY A 460 23.49 20.99 20.26
CA GLY A 460 22.90 19.87 19.56
C GLY A 460 22.53 20.14 18.09
N ALA A 461 23.13 21.17 17.49
CA ALA A 461 23.05 21.37 16.04
C ALA A 461 23.81 20.29 15.27
N ALA A 462 23.45 20.11 14.01
CA ALA A 462 24.11 19.16 13.11
C ALA A 462 25.53 19.63 12.76
N ALA A 463 26.51 18.74 12.84
CA ALA A 463 27.82 18.95 12.22
C ALA A 463 27.62 18.99 10.70
N THR A 464 27.85 20.16 10.10
CA THR A 464 27.68 20.39 8.67
C THR A 464 29.05 20.65 8.05
N VAL A 465 29.41 19.91 7.00
CA VAL A 465 30.73 19.98 6.37
C VAL A 465 30.56 20.33 4.90
N LEU A 466 31.18 21.46 4.50
CA LEU A 466 31.36 21.85 3.13
C LEU A 466 32.70 21.25 2.63
N ARG A 467 32.66 20.49 1.57
CA ARG A 467 33.88 19.87 0.97
C ARG A 467 34.58 20.84 0.04
N ALA A 468 35.08 21.92 0.61
CA ALA A 468 35.87 22.94 -0.05
C ALA A 468 36.81 23.61 0.94
N SER A 469 37.97 24.11 0.47
CA SER A 469 38.95 24.84 1.29
C SER A 469 38.67 26.33 1.37
N GLU A 470 37.88 26.85 0.46
CA GLU A 470 37.49 28.25 0.38
C GLU A 470 35.98 28.35 0.13
N VAL A 471 35.39 29.45 0.52
CA VAL A 471 33.95 29.69 0.40
C VAL A 471 33.70 31.17 0.04
N THR A 472 32.80 31.40 -0.92
CA THR A 472 32.32 32.77 -1.19
C THR A 472 31.29 33.21 -0.12
N PRO A 473 31.06 34.50 0.08
CA PRO A 473 30.06 34.96 1.03
C PRO A 473 28.65 34.38 0.77
N GLU A 474 28.26 34.31 -0.49
CA GLU A 474 26.96 33.77 -0.92
C GLU A 474 26.84 32.25 -0.60
N GLU A 475 27.89 31.51 -0.88
CA GLU A 475 27.97 30.07 -0.56
C GLU A 475 28.00 29.84 0.94
N ALA A 476 28.70 30.69 1.71
CA ALA A 476 28.69 30.60 3.16
C ALA A 476 27.30 30.81 3.76
N ILE A 477 26.51 31.74 3.21
CA ILE A 477 25.11 31.98 3.60
C ILE A 477 24.27 30.73 3.24
N GLU A 478 24.46 30.15 2.07
CA GLU A 478 23.73 28.97 1.61
C GLU A 478 23.97 27.76 2.55
N VAL A 479 25.24 27.46 2.86
CA VAL A 479 25.61 26.36 3.78
C VAL A 479 25.15 26.65 5.20
N ALA A 480 25.26 27.90 5.66
CA ALA A 480 24.79 28.33 6.98
C ALA A 480 23.25 28.21 7.10
N SER A 481 22.50 28.59 6.07
CA SER A 481 21.04 28.39 6.02
C SER A 481 20.68 26.92 6.17
N PHE A 482 21.39 26.01 5.50
CA PHE A 482 21.19 24.57 5.65
C PHE A 482 21.52 24.08 7.08
N ALA A 483 22.64 24.52 7.65
CA ALA A 483 23.05 24.17 9.01
C ALA A 483 22.04 24.67 10.07
N ALA A 484 21.60 25.93 9.98
CA ALA A 484 20.60 26.51 10.86
C ALA A 484 19.24 25.82 10.74
N SER A 485 18.78 25.55 9.51
CA SER A 485 17.52 24.87 9.22
C SER A 485 17.49 23.44 9.77
N ASN A 486 18.63 22.77 9.81
CA ASN A 486 18.78 21.41 10.34
C ASN A 486 19.19 21.37 11.81
N SER A 487 18.91 22.43 12.57
CA SER A 487 19.18 22.57 13.99
C SER A 487 17.90 22.67 14.84
N ARG A 488 18.08 22.78 16.17
CA ARG A 488 16.97 23.03 17.10
C ARG A 488 16.27 24.38 16.88
N LEU A 489 16.89 25.33 16.19
CA LEU A 489 16.28 26.61 15.83
C LEU A 489 14.97 26.42 15.09
N TRP A 490 14.90 25.42 14.18
CA TRP A 490 13.66 25.09 13.45
C TRP A 490 12.52 24.70 14.40
N SER A 491 12.79 23.79 15.35
CA SER A 491 11.77 23.31 16.30
C SER A 491 11.34 24.39 17.28
N MET A 492 12.19 25.37 17.51
CA MET A 492 11.87 26.55 18.34
C MET A 492 11.05 27.61 17.59
N GLY A 493 10.82 27.41 16.29
CA GLY A 493 10.10 28.37 15.44
C GLY A 493 10.91 29.61 15.07
N ALA A 494 12.25 29.59 15.26
CA ALA A 494 13.11 30.69 14.85
C ALA A 494 13.10 30.88 13.34
N MET A 495 13.00 32.14 12.91
CA MET A 495 13.01 32.47 11.47
C MET A 495 14.41 32.72 10.94
N ALA A 496 15.35 33.07 11.84
CA ALA A 496 16.76 33.27 11.53
C ALA A 496 17.63 32.80 12.70
N GLY A 497 18.91 32.59 12.45
CA GLY A 497 19.89 32.21 13.47
C GLY A 497 21.32 32.49 13.04
N ASP A 498 22.24 32.41 13.99
CA ASP A 498 23.65 32.60 13.75
C ASP A 498 24.36 31.26 13.57
N VAL A 499 25.28 31.23 12.62
CA VAL A 499 26.09 30.06 12.28
C VAL A 499 27.56 30.50 12.22
N PHE A 500 28.43 29.69 12.75
CA PHE A 500 29.86 29.91 12.55
C PHE A 500 30.47 28.77 11.69
N TYR A 501 31.58 29.07 11.06
CA TYR A 501 32.39 28.07 10.41
C TYR A 501 33.87 28.23 10.71
N VAL A 502 34.59 27.11 10.65
CA VAL A 502 36.02 27.00 10.82
C VAL A 502 36.58 25.98 9.86
N GLU A 503 37.89 26.03 9.61
CA GLU A 503 38.59 24.97 8.89
C GLU A 503 38.54 23.64 9.65
N GLY A 504 38.40 22.51 8.97
CA GLY A 504 38.30 21.16 9.54
C GLY A 504 39.47 20.78 10.43
N SER A 505 40.68 21.27 10.13
CA SER A 505 41.88 21.15 10.97
C SER A 505 41.72 21.73 12.40
N ARG A 506 40.78 22.64 12.59
CA ARG A 506 40.46 23.28 13.89
C ARG A 506 39.38 22.55 14.69
N VAL A 507 38.87 21.41 14.20
CA VAL A 507 37.80 20.63 14.85
C VAL A 507 38.40 19.35 15.42
N SER A 508 38.30 19.15 16.73
CA SER A 508 38.81 17.95 17.40
C SER A 508 37.75 17.24 18.21
N LYS A 509 37.86 15.91 18.27
CA LYS A 509 37.12 15.05 19.21
C LYS A 509 37.91 14.75 20.48
N GLU A 510 39.17 15.16 20.56
CA GLU A 510 40.02 14.96 21.73
C GLU A 510 39.75 16.06 22.74
N ALA A 511 39.44 15.66 23.98
CA ALA A 511 39.29 16.58 25.10
C ALA A 511 40.66 17.05 25.63
N PRO A 512 40.80 18.29 26.10
CA PRO A 512 41.92 18.66 26.94
C PRO A 512 42.05 17.73 28.15
N ALA A 513 43.25 17.60 28.68
CA ALA A 513 43.50 16.72 29.83
C ALA A 513 42.56 17.05 31.01
N GLY A 514 41.73 16.07 31.40
CA GLY A 514 40.77 16.20 32.50
C GLY A 514 39.33 16.60 32.10
N GLU A 515 39.05 16.82 30.83
CA GLU A 515 37.71 17.15 30.35
C GLU A 515 37.07 15.96 29.55
N TYR A 516 35.75 15.89 29.60
CA TYR A 516 34.96 14.89 28.85
C TYR A 516 34.16 15.58 27.74
N ILE A 517 34.31 15.11 26.50
CA ILE A 517 33.48 15.56 25.38
C ILE A 517 32.33 14.59 25.17
N GLY A 518 31.10 15.07 25.34
CA GLY A 518 29.89 14.30 25.08
C GLY A 518 29.81 13.76 23.66
N ARG A 519 29.00 12.72 23.45
CA ARG A 519 28.76 12.11 22.13
C ARG A 519 28.20 13.14 21.17
N GLY A 520 28.78 13.26 19.98
CA GLY A 520 28.36 14.21 18.95
C GLY A 520 28.82 15.65 19.16
N SER A 521 29.58 15.97 20.24
CA SER A 521 30.17 17.26 20.50
C SER A 521 31.64 17.29 20.04
N PHE A 522 32.14 18.49 19.74
CA PHE A 522 33.49 18.74 19.23
C PHE A 522 34.11 19.94 19.89
N MET A 523 35.42 19.91 20.04
CA MET A 523 36.20 21.10 20.43
C MET A 523 36.54 21.88 19.17
N ILE A 524 36.33 23.19 19.25
CA ILE A 524 36.62 24.13 18.16
C ILE A 524 37.76 25.06 18.63
N TYR A 525 38.86 25.06 17.89
CA TYR A 525 40.04 25.86 18.19
C TYR A 525 40.15 27.06 17.23
N GLY A 526 40.68 28.18 17.78
CA GLY A 526 40.95 29.40 17.02
C GLY A 526 39.70 30.26 16.77
N GLU A 527 39.89 31.27 15.93
CA GLU A 527 38.81 32.24 15.59
C GLU A 527 37.74 31.59 14.71
N ARG A 528 36.48 31.98 14.97
CA ARG A 528 35.32 31.55 14.22
C ARG A 528 34.94 32.62 13.20
N ASN A 529 34.63 32.17 11.98
CA ASN A 529 33.99 33.02 10.98
C ASN A 529 32.49 32.97 11.18
N TRP A 530 31.84 34.11 11.37
CA TRP A 530 30.41 34.18 11.66
C TRP A 530 29.59 34.55 10.42
N VAL A 531 28.43 33.91 10.29
CA VAL A 531 27.34 34.27 9.37
C VAL A 531 26.13 34.55 10.23
N HIS A 532 25.83 35.84 10.42
CA HIS A 532 24.77 36.28 11.33
C HIS A 532 23.41 36.37 10.62
N GLY A 533 22.34 36.11 11.37
CA GLY A 533 20.97 36.31 10.93
C GLY A 533 20.53 35.51 9.72
N VAL A 534 21.09 34.30 9.53
CA VAL A 534 20.73 33.45 8.38
C VAL A 534 19.30 32.97 8.46
N GLU A 535 18.53 33.20 7.41
CA GLU A 535 17.14 32.75 7.31
C GLU A 535 17.03 31.22 7.29
N LEU A 536 16.07 30.67 8.04
CA LEU A 536 15.75 29.25 8.03
C LEU A 536 14.73 28.95 6.93
N GLY A 537 15.09 28.07 6.02
CA GLY A 537 14.24 27.61 4.94
C GLY A 537 14.83 26.39 4.24
N LEU A 538 13.98 25.50 3.79
CA LEU A 538 14.37 24.33 3.00
C LEU A 538 13.43 24.13 1.81
N GLY A 539 13.98 23.65 0.72
CA GLY A 539 13.24 22.97 -0.31
C GLY A 539 13.24 21.46 -0.02
N VAL A 540 12.09 20.85 -0.01
CA VAL A 540 11.91 19.39 0.05
C VAL A 540 11.31 18.95 -1.27
N GLY A 541 12.00 18.09 -2.00
CA GLY A 541 11.63 17.74 -3.35
C GLY A 541 11.89 16.29 -3.69
N VAL A 542 11.56 15.94 -4.92
CA VAL A 542 11.78 14.62 -5.50
C VAL A 542 12.56 14.76 -6.79
N ARG A 543 13.58 13.95 -6.90
CA ARG A 543 14.35 13.73 -8.11
C ARG A 543 13.95 12.40 -8.73
N PHE A 544 13.71 12.38 -10.03
CA PHE A 544 13.41 11.17 -10.77
C PHE A 544 14.67 10.65 -11.49
N ASP A 545 15.07 9.44 -11.16
CA ASP A 545 16.21 8.76 -11.74
C ASP A 545 15.72 7.42 -12.32
N GLY A 546 15.43 7.40 -13.61
CA GLY A 546 14.69 6.29 -14.23
C GLY A 546 13.32 6.09 -13.56
N ASN A 547 13.10 4.88 -13.04
CA ASN A 547 11.87 4.51 -12.31
C ASN A 547 11.95 4.82 -10.80
N ALA A 548 13.06 5.33 -10.29
CA ALA A 548 13.23 5.67 -8.88
C ALA A 548 12.88 7.13 -8.62
N ALA A 549 12.13 7.39 -7.56
CA ALA A 549 11.87 8.71 -7.03
C ALA A 549 12.69 8.92 -5.77
N ARG A 550 13.72 9.78 -5.84
CA ARG A 550 14.65 10.07 -4.73
C ARG A 550 14.23 11.33 -4.00
N PRO A 551 13.81 11.25 -2.73
CA PRO A 551 13.57 12.44 -1.92
C PRO A 551 14.88 13.16 -1.62
N VAL A 552 14.89 14.47 -1.79
CA VAL A 552 16.05 15.34 -1.53
C VAL A 552 15.62 16.60 -0.77
N SER A 553 16.54 17.19 0.00
CA SER A 553 16.32 18.49 0.63
C SER A 553 17.58 19.36 0.50
N ALA A 554 17.36 20.65 0.28
CA ALA A 554 18.43 21.62 0.11
C ALA A 554 17.93 23.02 0.52
N PRO A 555 18.81 24.00 0.69
CA PRO A 555 18.41 25.40 0.78
C PRO A 555 17.52 25.82 -0.41
N PRO A 556 16.64 26.84 -0.26
CA PRO A 556 15.78 27.32 -1.33
C PRO A 556 16.53 27.71 -2.62
N THR A 557 17.78 28.14 -2.50
CA THR A 557 18.67 28.51 -3.61
C THR A 557 19.14 27.30 -4.43
N ALA A 558 19.42 26.18 -3.76
CA ALA A 558 20.02 24.98 -4.37
C ALA A 558 18.98 23.93 -4.84
N ILE A 559 17.78 23.91 -4.25
CA ILE A 559 16.81 22.82 -4.48
C ILE A 559 16.44 22.64 -5.95
N LYS A 560 16.38 23.72 -6.74
CA LYS A 560 16.05 23.70 -8.16
C LYS A 560 17.01 22.86 -9.01
N ARG A 561 18.27 22.76 -8.56
CA ARG A 561 19.34 21.98 -9.22
C ARG A 561 19.43 20.55 -8.74
N LEU A 562 18.65 20.17 -7.75
CA LEU A 562 18.69 18.84 -7.13
C LEU A 562 17.40 18.04 -7.29
N ALA A 563 16.26 18.71 -7.47
CA ALA A 563 14.94 18.10 -7.56
C ALA A 563 14.24 18.48 -8.86
N ASP A 564 13.50 17.54 -9.46
CA ASP A 564 12.59 17.80 -10.58
C ASP A 564 11.36 18.60 -10.14
N ILE A 565 10.88 18.30 -8.94
CA ILE A 565 9.75 18.99 -8.29
C ILE A 565 10.05 19.19 -6.80
N TYR A 566 9.61 20.32 -6.25
CA TYR A 566 9.89 20.64 -4.85
C TYR A 566 8.82 21.52 -4.23
N VAL A 567 8.78 21.51 -2.90
CA VAL A 567 7.99 22.40 -2.04
C VAL A 567 8.96 23.13 -1.12
N LEU A 568 8.80 24.46 -0.99
CA LEU A 568 9.55 25.28 -0.06
C LEU A 568 8.85 25.30 1.28
N ILE A 569 9.62 25.14 2.35
CA ILE A 569 9.12 25.14 3.73
C ILE A 569 9.97 26.09 4.60
N SER A 570 9.32 26.63 5.64
CA SER A 570 9.97 27.40 6.70
C SER A 570 9.44 26.93 8.07
N PRO A 571 10.07 27.32 9.20
CA PRO A 571 9.52 27.08 10.53
C PRO A 571 8.06 27.52 10.62
N GLY A 572 7.22 26.73 11.29
CA GLY A 572 5.78 26.98 11.36
C GLY A 572 5.09 26.16 12.46
N ASN A 573 3.78 26.04 12.39
CA ASN A 573 2.95 25.42 13.42
C ASN A 573 2.34 24.08 13.02
N VAL A 574 2.55 23.63 11.77
CA VAL A 574 2.06 22.32 11.32
C VAL A 574 3.05 21.26 11.78
N GLU A 575 2.57 20.30 12.56
CA GLU A 575 3.36 19.19 13.07
C GLU A 575 4.09 18.46 11.93
N ARG A 576 5.30 17.96 12.22
CA ARG A 576 6.27 17.39 11.27
C ARG A 576 5.67 16.32 10.33
N GLY A 577 4.92 15.35 10.89
CA GLY A 577 4.32 14.27 10.11
C GLY A 577 3.20 14.78 9.19
N ARG A 578 2.38 15.71 9.69
CA ARG A 578 1.32 16.35 8.91
C ARG A 578 1.89 17.24 7.80
N ALA A 579 2.97 17.98 8.10
CA ALA A 579 3.68 18.78 7.11
C ALA A 579 4.24 17.88 5.98
N ALA A 580 4.85 16.75 6.30
CA ALA A 580 5.34 15.78 5.32
C ALA A 580 4.22 15.23 4.44
N THR A 581 3.03 14.97 5.00
CA THR A 581 1.85 14.55 4.23
C THR A 581 1.39 15.65 3.27
N MET A 582 1.35 16.91 3.72
CA MET A 582 0.99 18.05 2.87
C MET A 582 2.00 18.25 1.74
N ILE A 583 3.30 18.14 2.04
CA ILE A 583 4.38 18.20 1.05
C ILE A 583 4.19 17.11 0.00
N ARG A 584 3.96 15.85 0.43
CA ARG A 584 3.72 14.75 -0.51
C ARG A 584 2.54 15.02 -1.44
N ASN A 585 1.44 15.49 -0.91
CA ASN A 585 0.26 15.79 -1.71
C ASN A 585 0.56 16.85 -2.78
N LYS A 586 1.27 17.91 -2.40
CA LYS A 586 1.72 18.95 -3.34
C LYS A 586 2.68 18.42 -4.40
N LEU A 587 3.64 17.58 -4.02
CA LEU A 587 4.55 16.95 -4.98
C LEU A 587 3.79 16.04 -5.97
N VAL A 588 2.76 15.32 -5.50
CA VAL A 588 1.89 14.48 -6.37
C VAL A 588 1.03 15.33 -7.32
N GLU A 589 0.57 16.51 -6.88
CA GLU A 589 -0.12 17.47 -7.75
C GLU A 589 0.79 17.97 -8.87
N LEU A 590 2.07 18.25 -8.56
CA LEU A 590 3.07 18.68 -9.54
C LEU A 590 3.47 17.56 -10.51
N ASP A 591 3.66 16.33 -10.03
CA ASP A 591 3.99 15.17 -10.86
C ASP A 591 3.50 13.88 -10.20
N LYS A 592 2.65 13.13 -10.90
CA LYS A 592 2.06 11.87 -10.42
C LYS A 592 3.10 10.79 -10.07
N ARG A 593 4.32 10.84 -10.62
CA ARG A 593 5.41 9.91 -10.28
C ARG A 593 5.85 10.03 -8.80
N ALA A 594 5.62 11.18 -8.18
CA ALA A 594 5.89 11.39 -6.75
C ALA A 594 5.02 10.54 -5.81
N ARG A 595 3.97 9.87 -6.31
CA ARG A 595 3.16 8.91 -5.53
C ARG A 595 3.98 7.75 -4.95
N THR A 596 5.09 7.42 -5.58
CA THR A 596 6.00 6.36 -5.13
C THR A 596 6.87 6.75 -3.92
N VAL A 597 6.90 8.04 -3.56
CA VAL A 597 7.59 8.54 -2.36
C VAL A 597 6.70 8.38 -1.14
N LEU A 598 7.20 7.70 -0.11
CA LEU A 598 6.47 7.53 1.15
C LEU A 598 6.56 8.78 2.01
N VAL A 599 5.50 9.01 2.81
CA VAL A 599 5.48 10.12 3.79
C VAL A 599 6.65 10.02 4.76
N GLU A 600 7.00 8.80 5.20
CA GLU A 600 8.11 8.52 6.13
C GLU A 600 9.46 9.00 5.59
N GLN A 601 9.69 8.88 4.28
CA GLN A 601 10.91 9.36 3.63
C GLN A 601 10.98 10.90 3.66
N LEU A 602 9.86 11.57 3.48
CA LEU A 602 9.77 13.03 3.57
C LEU A 602 9.86 13.52 5.02
N VAL A 603 9.32 12.77 5.98
CA VAL A 603 9.48 13.06 7.42
C VAL A 603 10.95 13.14 7.79
N GLU A 604 11.84 12.30 7.24
CA GLU A 604 13.28 12.37 7.50
C GLU A 604 13.91 13.69 7.04
N LEU A 605 13.35 14.35 6.03
CA LEU A 605 13.85 15.59 5.44
C LEU A 605 13.27 16.86 6.07
N VAL A 606 12.13 16.78 6.73
CA VAL A 606 11.47 17.90 7.41
C VAL A 606 12.06 18.05 8.82
N PRO A 607 12.67 19.18 9.19
CA PRO A 607 13.37 19.30 10.48
C PRO A 607 12.45 19.31 11.71
N GLY A 608 11.26 19.90 11.59
CA GLY A 608 10.32 20.08 12.70
C GLY A 608 8.97 20.61 12.23
N PRO A 609 8.19 21.24 13.12
CA PRO A 609 6.96 21.91 12.76
C PRO A 609 7.20 22.96 11.66
N SER A 610 6.40 22.93 10.60
CA SER A 610 6.68 23.66 9.36
C SER A 610 5.45 24.33 8.79
N ARG A 611 5.64 25.32 7.94
CA ARG A 611 4.64 25.86 7.01
C ARG A 611 5.16 25.76 5.58
N LEU A 612 4.29 25.52 4.64
CA LEU A 612 4.59 25.53 3.22
C LEU A 612 4.54 26.98 2.73
N ILE A 613 5.58 27.42 2.00
CA ILE A 613 5.73 28.81 1.54
C ILE A 613 5.81 28.93 0.02
N GLY A 614 5.93 27.83 -0.71
CA GLY A 614 5.97 27.81 -2.17
C GLY A 614 6.19 26.42 -2.71
N GLU A 615 6.06 26.27 -4.01
CA GLU A 615 6.29 25.04 -4.76
C GLU A 615 6.84 25.34 -6.15
N GLY A 616 7.48 24.37 -6.80
CA GLY A 616 8.02 24.58 -8.13
C GLY A 616 8.59 23.33 -8.80
N ARG A 617 9.02 23.55 -10.03
CA ARG A 617 9.79 22.58 -10.83
C ARG A 617 11.23 23.05 -10.92
N GLY A 618 12.15 22.10 -10.96
CA GLY A 618 13.58 22.35 -11.12
C GLY A 618 14.15 21.68 -12.36
N GLU A 619 15.43 21.92 -12.57
CA GLU A 619 16.24 21.32 -13.61
C GLU A 619 17.44 20.64 -12.92
N PRO A 620 17.27 19.39 -12.43
CA PRO A 620 18.30 18.74 -11.64
C PRO A 620 19.50 18.38 -12.52
N MET A 621 20.71 18.62 -12.00
CA MET A 621 21.94 18.10 -12.58
C MET A 621 21.86 16.57 -12.67
N THR A 622 22.60 15.93 -13.57
CA THR A 622 22.57 14.47 -13.72
C THR A 622 23.02 13.74 -12.45
N TRP A 623 22.53 12.51 -12.23
CA TRP A 623 22.95 11.73 -11.05
C TRP A 623 24.44 11.39 -11.10
N SER A 624 25.00 11.26 -12.29
CA SER A 624 26.45 11.07 -12.50
C SER A 624 27.27 12.26 -12.01
N GLU A 625 26.83 13.50 -12.30
CA GLU A 625 27.48 14.72 -11.80
C GLU A 625 27.42 14.81 -10.29
N VAL A 626 26.25 14.53 -9.69
CA VAL A 626 26.10 14.47 -8.22
C VAL A 626 27.11 13.50 -7.60
N LYS A 627 27.22 12.28 -8.15
CA LYS A 627 28.19 11.27 -7.66
C LYS A 627 29.63 11.74 -7.81
N THR A 628 29.97 12.36 -8.92
CA THR A 628 31.32 12.87 -9.17
C THR A 628 31.73 13.90 -8.11
N ILE A 629 30.86 14.85 -7.77
CA ILE A 629 31.13 15.88 -6.74
C ILE A 629 31.40 15.26 -5.36
N PHE A 630 30.67 14.23 -4.96
CA PHE A 630 30.89 13.59 -3.66
C PHE A 630 32.05 12.59 -3.65
N ASN A 631 32.51 12.07 -4.79
CA ASN A 631 33.63 11.16 -4.89
C ASN A 631 34.97 11.86 -5.19
N ALA A 632 34.95 13.14 -5.58
CA ALA A 632 36.10 14.03 -5.67
C ALA A 632 36.56 14.46 -4.27
#